data_d1bbce1316c6afaa2ad659e96ac785a1
#
_entry.id   d1bbce1316c6afaa2ad659e96ac785a1
#
_cell.length_a   1.000
_cell.length_b   1.000
_cell.length_c   1.000
_cell.angle_alpha   90.00
_cell.angle_beta   90.00
_cell.angle_gamma   90.00
#
_symmetry.space_group_name_H-M   'P 1'
#
loop_
_entity.id
_entity.type
_entity.pdbx_description
1 polymer ?
#
loop_
_entity_poly.entity_id
_entity_poly.type
_entity_poly.pdbx_seq_one_letter_code
_entity_poly.pdbx_strand_id
1 'polypeptide(L)'
;MPRIMSRTMLSSRFGLLIALVVLGLFPCLAGAQAYTSIVVFGDSLSDTGNAAALSRAKYTINGQVPGPASGYTDGRFTDGTDTVPAAHNYNGVWVEQLAALLTAHPAVTNSLAGGTDYAYGFATTASGSMVFTYGPGNSLSFVIDNMGQQVTNYLATNPTITNKTLFVVWGGANDLFAAVTSSNPQAAIGAAVAQETTLVQRLIAAGATDIIVPNLPPLGLIPRNNGSPAFAAVANQASAAFDQGLAASLGSLPGVNPGKTLHIYQLDIYALLKTVVGPPIGGGFVNVTASSQFNATVNPDTYLFWDDLHPTTAGHQLIALSALTLLGSPVNTTTTLTSNSLSSNLGSSITFTASVAGATGTPVGSVTFFDGATVIGTGTLSASATTPTATFTTTALTAGTHSITATYAGVNGYVSSTSPAISQIVTAPLITAAFVPSSINVTYGGSGTATLVLSPVGGFTGTATFACATLPVHFSCTFAPTSLSLTGNNQQQSTTLTVNVAATMGSLIPHRLGAPRGPEIFAALTMFPCLGFVGFAAFKKRKLLGQNVGLIVLWVVVSAGAVVGLSGCGGNSNAAPKGSYTVPVTVTANGSTSTANLTVVVQ
;
A
#
# COMPACT_ATOMS: atom_id res chain seq x y z
N MET A 1 36.28 -45.48 65.85
CA MET A 1 36.50 -44.05 65.52
C MET A 1 36.64 -43.91 64.06
N PRO A 2 35.63 -43.39 63.32
CA PRO A 2 35.76 -43.04 61.93
C PRO A 2 35.93 -41.51 61.76
N ARG A 3 36.80 -41.16 60.86
CA ARG A 3 37.19 -39.78 60.51
C ARG A 3 36.05 -39.03 59.78
N ILE A 4 35.73 -37.86 60.29
CA ILE A 4 34.90 -36.84 59.65
C ILE A 4 35.78 -36.14 58.59
N MET A 5 35.49 -36.34 57.30
CA MET A 5 36.08 -35.57 56.19
C MET A 5 35.17 -34.42 55.81
N SER A 6 35.75 -33.23 55.87
CA SER A 6 35.08 -31.93 55.72
C SER A 6 34.43 -31.71 54.35
N ARG A 7 33.15 -31.24 54.36
CA ARG A 7 32.35 -30.81 53.23
C ARG A 7 32.53 -29.30 52.89
N THR A 8 33.74 -28.81 52.78
CA THR A 8 33.97 -27.37 52.62
C THR A 8 34.78 -26.97 51.38
N MET A 9 34.98 -27.85 50.38
CA MET A 9 35.71 -27.47 49.13
C MET A 9 34.94 -27.61 47.83
N LEU A 10 33.61 -27.77 47.85
CA LEU A 10 32.83 -27.87 46.61
C LEU A 10 31.95 -26.64 46.31
N SER A 11 31.88 -25.69 47.24
CA SER A 11 31.04 -24.47 47.06
C SER A 11 31.77 -23.27 46.44
N SER A 12 33.12 -23.25 46.43
CA SER A 12 33.87 -22.09 45.89
C SER A 12 34.12 -22.14 44.39
N ARG A 13 34.05 -23.32 43.76
CA ARG A 13 34.25 -23.44 42.30
C ARG A 13 32.96 -23.21 41.50
N PHE A 14 31.78 -23.44 42.09
CA PHE A 14 30.51 -23.15 41.44
C PHE A 14 30.14 -21.66 41.53
N GLY A 15 30.52 -20.97 42.59
CA GLY A 15 30.31 -19.53 42.71
C GLY A 15 31.16 -18.70 41.75
N LEU A 16 32.37 -19.15 41.41
CA LEU A 16 33.27 -18.45 40.49
C LEU A 16 32.87 -18.65 38.99
N LEU A 17 32.24 -19.80 38.67
CA LEU A 17 31.75 -20.05 37.32
C LEU A 17 30.46 -19.25 37.01
N ILE A 18 29.59 -19.04 38.01
CA ILE A 18 28.38 -18.21 37.87
C ILE A 18 28.75 -16.73 37.82
N ALA A 19 29.77 -16.28 38.56
CA ALA A 19 30.25 -14.91 38.50
C ALA A 19 30.92 -14.58 37.13
N LEU A 20 31.63 -15.55 36.52
CA LEU A 20 32.23 -15.37 35.18
C LEU A 20 31.21 -15.46 34.05
N VAL A 21 30.11 -16.21 34.19
CA VAL A 21 29.02 -16.27 33.19
C VAL A 21 28.12 -15.04 33.29
N VAL A 22 27.93 -14.46 34.48
CA VAL A 22 27.15 -13.20 34.62
C VAL A 22 27.96 -11.98 34.19
N LEU A 23 29.30 -11.96 34.30
CA LEU A 23 30.13 -10.88 33.73
C LEU A 23 30.30 -10.96 32.22
N GLY A 24 30.05 -12.12 31.59
CA GLY A 24 30.10 -12.28 30.13
C GLY A 24 28.79 -11.95 29.42
N LEU A 25 27.70 -11.67 30.16
CA LEU A 25 26.37 -11.36 29.63
C LEU A 25 25.95 -9.88 29.78
N PHE A 26 26.81 -9.04 30.35
CA PHE A 26 26.62 -7.62 30.11
C PHE A 26 27.17 -7.31 28.70
N PRO A 27 26.30 -6.95 27.74
CA PRO A 27 26.82 -6.33 26.54
C PRO A 27 27.63 -5.14 27.05
N CYS A 28 28.89 -5.06 26.63
CA CYS A 28 29.67 -3.83 26.74
C CYS A 28 28.74 -2.74 26.23
N LEU A 29 28.24 -1.87 27.10
CA LEU A 29 27.60 -0.64 26.71
C LEU A 29 28.68 0.09 25.91
N ALA A 30 28.68 -0.11 24.61
CA ALA A 30 29.42 0.75 23.69
C ALA A 30 28.95 2.14 24.06
N GLY A 31 29.81 2.95 24.68
CA GLY A 31 29.43 4.24 25.21
C GLY A 31 28.72 5.01 24.09
N ALA A 32 27.52 5.53 24.39
CA ALA A 32 26.76 6.34 23.45
C ALA A 32 27.72 7.35 22.83
N GLN A 33 27.74 7.44 21.50
CA GLN A 33 28.63 8.36 20.81
C GLN A 33 28.37 9.78 21.33
N ALA A 34 29.40 10.43 21.86
CA ALA A 34 29.27 11.78 22.43
C ALA A 34 29.20 12.80 21.29
N TYR A 35 28.02 13.09 20.79
CA TYR A 35 27.80 14.15 19.82
C TYR A 35 28.02 15.52 20.48
N THR A 36 28.94 16.32 19.93
CA THR A 36 29.25 17.67 20.41
C THR A 36 28.56 18.77 19.61
N SER A 37 27.91 18.41 18.51
CA SER A 37 27.14 19.31 17.65
C SER A 37 25.92 18.60 17.09
N ILE A 38 24.79 19.29 17.03
CA ILE A 38 23.59 18.89 16.30
C ILE A 38 23.30 19.95 15.25
N VAL A 39 23.10 19.54 14.00
CA VAL A 39 22.68 20.43 12.91
C VAL A 39 21.32 19.98 12.41
N VAL A 40 20.35 20.88 12.36
CA VAL A 40 18.94 20.57 12.15
C VAL A 40 18.42 21.19 10.87
N PHE A 41 17.73 20.39 10.05
CA PHE A 41 16.97 20.83 8.88
C PHE A 41 15.56 20.27 8.99
N GLY A 42 14.55 21.11 8.76
CA GLY A 42 13.19 20.65 8.92
C GLY A 42 12.15 21.75 8.83
N ASP A 43 11.01 21.45 9.41
CA ASP A 43 9.84 22.30 9.44
C ASP A 43 9.51 22.78 10.88
N SER A 44 8.22 23.08 11.12
CA SER A 44 7.74 23.58 12.42
C SER A 44 8.00 22.64 13.61
N LEU A 45 8.13 21.34 13.36
CA LEU A 45 8.40 20.37 14.43
C LEU A 45 9.81 20.50 15.01
N SER A 46 10.72 21.11 14.28
CA SER A 46 12.13 21.26 14.69
C SER A 46 12.59 22.71 14.80
N ASP A 47 11.77 23.70 14.37
CA ASP A 47 12.10 25.13 14.36
C ASP A 47 12.28 25.68 15.79
N THR A 48 13.51 26.04 16.14
CA THR A 48 13.87 26.63 17.43
C THR A 48 13.72 28.16 17.47
N GLY A 49 12.99 28.74 16.48
CA GLY A 49 12.63 30.14 16.45
C GLY A 49 13.05 30.90 15.20
N ASN A 50 13.45 30.25 14.10
CA ASN A 50 13.76 30.92 12.84
C ASN A 50 12.56 31.65 12.25
N ALA A 51 11.39 30.96 12.14
CA ALA A 51 10.17 31.58 11.61
C ALA A 51 9.73 32.77 12.48
N ALA A 52 9.82 32.63 13.81
CA ALA A 52 9.52 33.71 14.75
C ALA A 52 10.47 34.88 14.59
N ALA A 53 11.77 34.63 14.41
CA ALA A 53 12.78 35.69 14.21
C ALA A 53 12.53 36.44 12.89
N LEU A 54 12.22 35.75 11.79
CA LEU A 54 11.88 36.39 10.51
C LEU A 54 10.64 37.27 10.61
N SER A 55 9.58 36.76 11.21
CA SER A 55 8.33 37.50 11.35
C SER A 55 8.47 38.68 12.31
N ARG A 56 9.25 38.53 13.40
CA ARG A 56 9.54 39.60 14.34
C ARG A 56 10.37 40.74 13.70
N ALA A 57 11.31 40.41 12.83
CA ALA A 57 12.11 41.40 12.12
C ALA A 57 11.27 42.30 11.20
N LYS A 58 10.13 41.79 10.72
CA LYS A 58 9.25 42.47 9.77
C LYS A 58 8.02 43.10 10.43
N TYR A 59 7.52 42.50 11.52
CA TYR A 59 6.27 42.87 12.17
C TYR A 59 6.47 43.12 13.67
N THR A 60 5.48 43.76 14.29
CA THR A 60 5.42 43.92 15.76
C THR A 60 5.26 42.53 16.42
N ILE A 61 5.43 42.49 17.74
CA ILE A 61 5.29 41.24 18.52
C ILE A 61 3.97 40.49 18.25
N ASN A 62 2.88 41.22 17.95
CA ASN A 62 1.59 40.65 17.62
C ASN A 62 1.53 40.02 16.21
N GLY A 63 2.48 40.39 15.32
CA GLY A 63 2.63 39.77 14.00
C GLY A 63 3.69 38.68 13.95
N GLN A 64 4.27 38.28 15.07
CA GLN A 64 5.22 37.17 15.14
C GLN A 64 4.50 35.83 14.87
N VAL A 65 5.15 34.96 14.11
CA VAL A 65 4.63 33.64 13.77
C VAL A 65 5.75 32.58 13.93
N PRO A 66 5.63 31.63 14.86
CA PRO A 66 4.62 31.56 15.92
C PRO A 66 4.82 32.64 16.97
N GLY A 67 3.77 33.12 17.59
CA GLY A 67 3.85 34.19 18.57
C GLY A 67 2.60 34.30 19.45
N PRO A 68 2.62 35.27 20.41
CA PRO A 68 1.58 35.39 21.42
C PRO A 68 0.16 35.55 20.87
N ALA A 69 0.00 36.25 19.76
CA ALA A 69 -1.31 36.43 19.12
C ALA A 69 -1.90 35.08 18.58
N SER A 70 -1.03 34.12 18.28
CA SER A 70 -1.39 32.77 17.83
C SER A 70 -1.32 31.74 18.96
N GLY A 71 -1.15 32.16 20.22
CA GLY A 71 -1.09 31.26 21.36
C GLY A 71 0.25 30.61 21.63
N TYR A 72 1.34 31.05 20.98
CA TYR A 72 2.70 30.54 21.21
C TYR A 72 3.54 31.56 21.95
N THR A 73 4.28 31.12 22.98
CA THR A 73 5.00 32.04 23.88
C THR A 73 6.46 32.23 23.49
N ASP A 74 7.17 31.20 23.04
CA ASP A 74 8.62 31.17 22.88
C ASP A 74 9.11 31.17 21.43
N GLY A 75 8.20 31.41 20.48
CA GLY A 75 8.55 31.38 19.06
C GLY A 75 8.80 30.00 18.51
N ARG A 76 8.36 28.94 19.22
CA ARG A 76 8.32 27.55 18.76
C ARG A 76 6.88 27.14 18.52
N PHE A 77 6.69 26.13 17.67
CA PHE A 77 5.35 25.57 17.38
C PHE A 77 4.93 24.53 18.42
N THR A 78 4.91 24.96 19.70
CA THR A 78 4.50 24.16 20.87
C THR A 78 4.04 25.08 21.99
N ASP A 79 3.64 24.55 23.13
CA ASP A 79 3.18 25.31 24.31
C ASP A 79 4.27 26.14 25.01
N GLY A 80 5.53 25.96 24.63
CA GLY A 80 6.63 26.78 25.11
C GLY A 80 7.31 26.24 26.37
N THR A 81 7.58 27.10 27.32
CA THR A 81 8.17 26.75 28.62
C THR A 81 7.11 26.16 29.54
N ASP A 82 7.47 25.11 30.25
CA ASP A 82 6.65 24.57 31.32
C ASP A 82 6.37 25.68 32.37
N THR A 83 5.11 26.09 32.46
CA THR A 83 4.66 27.10 33.42
C THR A 83 4.37 26.51 34.80
N VAL A 84 4.49 25.19 34.94
CA VAL A 84 4.33 24.46 36.21
C VAL A 84 5.70 24.02 36.71
N PRO A 85 6.41 24.77 37.57
CA PRO A 85 7.84 24.60 37.86
C PRO A 85 8.22 23.30 38.56
N ALA A 86 7.31 22.39 38.84
CA ALA A 86 7.58 21.32 39.82
C ALA A 86 7.60 19.89 39.24
N ALA A 87 7.13 19.64 38.01
CA ALA A 87 6.94 18.26 37.56
C ALA A 87 7.79 17.85 36.34
N HIS A 88 7.99 18.71 35.36
CA HIS A 88 8.63 18.38 34.10
C HIS A 88 9.50 19.52 33.59
N ASN A 89 10.77 19.28 33.32
CA ASN A 89 11.67 20.25 32.65
C ASN A 89 11.58 20.13 31.13
N TYR A 90 10.37 20.15 30.58
CA TYR A 90 10.17 20.08 29.13
C TYR A 90 10.22 21.50 28.53
N ASN A 91 11.24 21.80 27.79
CA ASN A 91 11.40 23.11 27.18
C ASN A 91 11.69 22.97 25.69
N GLY A 92 10.92 23.66 24.88
CA GLY A 92 11.13 23.75 23.45
C GLY A 92 10.73 22.50 22.66
N VAL A 93 11.23 22.40 21.44
CA VAL A 93 10.97 21.30 20.54
C VAL A 93 11.92 20.12 20.81
N TRP A 94 11.61 18.97 20.25
CA TRP A 94 12.30 17.70 20.53
C TRP A 94 13.83 17.74 20.32
N VAL A 95 14.35 18.51 19.37
CA VAL A 95 15.80 18.63 19.12
C VAL A 95 16.53 19.37 20.24
N GLU A 96 15.89 20.36 20.87
CA GLU A 96 16.42 21.06 22.05
C GLU A 96 16.43 20.11 23.24
N GLN A 97 15.36 19.35 23.42
CA GLN A 97 15.25 18.35 24.50
C GLN A 97 16.23 17.19 24.28
N LEU A 98 16.41 16.69 23.05
CA LEU A 98 17.42 15.69 22.71
C LEU A 98 18.82 16.21 23.04
N ALA A 99 19.13 17.45 22.66
CA ALA A 99 20.41 18.08 22.94
C ALA A 99 20.70 18.15 24.44
N ALA A 100 19.68 18.47 25.25
CA ALA A 100 19.80 18.47 26.72
C ALA A 100 19.99 17.06 27.32
N LEU A 101 19.52 16.01 26.65
CA LEU A 101 19.66 14.63 27.09
C LEU A 101 21.00 13.99 26.69
N LEU A 102 21.68 14.53 25.67
CA LEU A 102 22.98 14.03 25.23
C LEU A 102 24.08 14.40 26.23
N THR A 103 25.08 13.53 26.40
CA THR A 103 26.16 13.70 27.40
C THR A 103 26.96 14.99 27.25
N ALA A 104 27.14 15.47 25.99
CA ALA A 104 27.90 16.68 25.70
C ALA A 104 27.05 17.96 25.73
N HIS A 105 25.71 17.82 25.87
CA HIS A 105 24.75 18.94 25.88
C HIS A 105 25.01 19.97 24.78
N PRO A 106 25.06 19.57 23.48
CA PRO A 106 25.31 20.52 22.39
C PRO A 106 24.22 21.59 22.35
N ALA A 107 24.59 22.84 22.14
CA ALA A 107 23.61 23.90 21.97
C ALA A 107 22.89 23.73 20.62
N VAL A 108 21.55 23.84 20.62
CA VAL A 108 20.71 23.90 19.42
C VAL A 108 19.90 25.19 19.51
N THR A 109 20.22 26.14 18.66
CA THR A 109 19.51 27.42 18.55
C THR A 109 19.31 27.77 17.09
N ASN A 110 18.36 28.65 16.79
CA ASN A 110 18.04 29.03 15.43
C ASN A 110 19.23 29.67 14.68
N SER A 111 19.35 29.38 13.40
CA SER A 111 20.48 29.83 12.54
C SER A 111 20.52 31.34 12.35
N LEU A 112 19.39 32.02 12.41
CA LEU A 112 19.32 33.48 12.33
C LEU A 112 19.95 34.16 13.56
N ALA A 113 20.08 33.42 14.67
CA ALA A 113 20.84 33.87 15.84
C ALA A 113 22.28 33.31 15.86
N GLY A 114 22.76 32.73 14.77
CA GLY A 114 24.11 32.15 14.66
C GLY A 114 24.19 30.70 15.17
N GLY A 115 23.06 30.03 15.38
CA GLY A 115 22.99 28.66 15.82
C GLY A 115 23.02 27.61 14.67
N THR A 116 22.74 26.36 15.02
CA THR A 116 22.85 25.20 14.13
C THR A 116 21.51 24.63 13.68
N ASP A 117 20.41 25.22 14.12
CA ASP A 117 19.08 24.86 13.63
C ASP A 117 18.68 25.75 12.46
N TYR A 118 18.55 25.12 11.29
CA TYR A 118 18.14 25.74 10.03
C TYR A 118 16.66 25.50 9.70
N ALA A 119 15.92 24.78 10.56
CA ALA A 119 14.50 24.50 10.35
C ALA A 119 13.64 25.75 10.37
N TYR A 120 12.63 25.80 9.51
CA TYR A 120 11.63 26.87 9.47
C TYR A 120 10.23 26.29 9.51
N GLY A 121 9.38 26.85 10.35
CA GLY A 121 7.94 26.55 10.27
C GLY A 121 7.41 26.67 8.84
N PHE A 122 6.52 25.75 8.45
CA PHE A 122 5.90 25.65 7.13
C PHE A 122 6.81 25.16 5.98
N ALA A 123 8.10 24.93 6.21
CA ALA A 123 9.02 24.47 5.17
C ALA A 123 8.57 23.13 4.56
N THR A 124 8.78 23.00 3.25
CA THR A 124 8.63 21.74 2.51
C THR A 124 10.00 21.12 2.25
N THR A 125 10.02 19.88 1.73
CA THR A 125 11.26 19.21 1.31
C THR A 125 11.92 19.86 0.08
N ALA A 126 11.23 20.76 -0.61
CA ALA A 126 11.65 21.41 -1.85
C ALA A 126 12.97 22.18 -1.73
N SER A 127 13.57 22.49 -2.88
CA SER A 127 14.67 23.44 -3.01
C SER A 127 14.16 24.89 -2.98
N GLY A 128 15.06 25.84 -2.68
CA GLY A 128 14.74 27.26 -2.69
C GLY A 128 13.90 27.70 -1.50
N SER A 129 13.33 28.89 -1.62
CA SER A 129 12.54 29.55 -0.57
C SER A 129 11.13 29.81 -1.07
N MET A 130 10.18 29.93 -0.15
CA MET A 130 8.78 30.23 -0.47
C MET A 130 8.30 31.47 0.27
N VAL A 131 7.34 32.18 -0.31
CA VAL A 131 6.65 33.28 0.38
C VAL A 131 5.52 32.67 1.20
N PHE A 132 5.62 32.80 2.52
CA PHE A 132 4.55 32.42 3.43
C PHE A 132 3.67 33.62 3.74
N THR A 133 2.35 33.43 3.65
CA THR A 133 1.36 34.47 3.96
C THR A 133 0.46 33.99 5.09
N TYR A 134 0.17 34.88 6.04
CA TYR A 134 -0.59 34.56 7.23
C TYR A 134 -1.47 35.75 7.68
N GLY A 135 -2.50 35.45 8.46
CA GLY A 135 -3.41 36.45 9.03
C GLY A 135 -4.58 36.84 8.11
N PRO A 136 -5.53 37.65 8.63
CA PRO A 136 -6.71 38.07 7.88
C PRO A 136 -6.31 38.82 6.59
N GLY A 137 -6.81 38.32 5.45
CA GLY A 137 -6.51 38.90 4.15
C GLY A 137 -5.03 38.76 3.71
N ASN A 138 -4.29 37.75 4.25
CA ASN A 138 -2.87 37.55 3.99
C ASN A 138 -2.02 38.79 4.32
N SER A 139 -2.35 39.48 5.41
CA SER A 139 -1.74 40.74 5.82
C SER A 139 -0.27 40.61 6.24
N LEU A 140 0.17 39.41 6.60
CA LEU A 140 1.53 39.07 6.98
C LEU A 140 2.18 38.23 5.89
N SER A 141 3.37 38.58 5.44
CA SER A 141 4.11 37.87 4.40
C SER A 141 5.61 37.94 4.69
N PHE A 142 6.28 36.81 4.71
CA PHE A 142 7.73 36.70 4.82
C PHE A 142 8.23 35.47 4.03
N VAL A 143 9.53 35.46 3.73
CA VAL A 143 10.16 34.39 2.97
C VAL A 143 10.73 33.39 3.95
N ILE A 144 10.39 32.13 3.77
CA ILE A 144 10.97 31.01 4.53
C ILE A 144 11.78 30.10 3.59
N ASP A 145 12.83 29.51 4.12
CA ASP A 145 13.65 28.58 3.38
C ASP A 145 13.09 27.17 3.48
N ASN A 146 12.77 26.58 2.33
CA ASN A 146 12.50 25.15 2.27
C ASN A 146 13.78 24.35 2.60
N MET A 147 13.62 23.08 2.96
CA MET A 147 14.73 22.25 3.46
C MET A 147 15.92 22.20 2.51
N GLY A 148 15.68 22.18 1.19
CA GLY A 148 16.75 22.25 0.19
C GLY A 148 17.59 23.52 0.27
N GLN A 149 16.97 24.67 0.59
CA GLN A 149 17.68 25.94 0.80
C GLN A 149 18.38 25.96 2.16
N GLN A 150 17.77 25.40 3.21
CA GLN A 150 18.38 25.26 4.53
C GLN A 150 19.72 24.51 4.45
N VAL A 151 19.73 23.33 3.76
CA VAL A 151 20.97 22.58 3.51
C VAL A 151 21.96 23.38 2.68
N THR A 152 21.50 24.16 1.68
CA THR A 152 22.34 25.02 0.87
C THR A 152 23.03 26.10 1.72
N ASN A 153 22.27 26.77 2.58
CA ASN A 153 22.78 27.82 3.47
C ASN A 153 23.82 27.27 4.45
N TYR A 154 23.55 26.10 5.05
CA TYR A 154 24.50 25.43 5.92
C TYR A 154 25.81 25.09 5.19
N LEU A 155 25.73 24.44 4.05
CA LEU A 155 26.93 24.05 3.27
C LEU A 155 27.72 25.24 2.76
N ALA A 156 27.07 26.37 2.49
CA ALA A 156 27.73 27.62 2.10
C ALA A 156 28.64 28.24 3.19
N THR A 157 28.45 27.83 4.46
CA THR A 157 29.33 28.24 5.56
C THR A 157 30.67 27.51 5.56
N ASN A 158 30.88 26.52 4.65
CA ASN A 158 32.03 25.63 4.64
C ASN A 158 32.31 24.97 5.99
N PRO A 159 31.33 24.26 6.57
CA PRO A 159 31.44 23.75 7.93
C PRO A 159 32.46 22.61 8.04
N THR A 160 33.16 22.55 9.17
CA THR A 160 33.97 21.37 9.52
C THR A 160 33.07 20.28 10.07
N ILE A 161 32.80 19.26 9.27
CA ILE A 161 31.97 18.12 9.67
C ILE A 161 32.87 17.02 10.25
N THR A 162 32.50 16.54 11.44
CA THR A 162 33.20 15.47 12.15
C THR A 162 32.23 14.33 12.48
N ASN A 163 32.75 13.18 12.88
CA ASN A 163 31.94 12.07 13.37
C ASN A 163 31.25 12.34 14.73
N LYS A 164 31.45 13.54 15.30
CA LYS A 164 30.74 14.02 16.50
C LYS A 164 29.62 15.01 16.15
N THR A 165 29.36 15.21 14.87
CA THR A 165 28.24 16.04 14.39
C THR A 165 27.07 15.14 14.06
N LEU A 166 25.97 15.30 14.76
CA LEU A 166 24.70 14.65 14.48
C LEU A 166 23.86 15.55 13.58
N PHE A 167 23.43 15.05 12.45
CA PHE A 167 22.50 15.74 11.58
C PHE A 167 21.07 15.28 11.81
N VAL A 168 20.12 16.19 11.69
CA VAL A 168 18.69 15.91 11.73
C VAL A 168 18.07 16.42 10.42
N VAL A 169 17.33 15.55 9.74
CA VAL A 169 16.57 15.89 8.53
C VAL A 169 15.15 15.38 8.74
N TRP A 170 14.20 16.28 8.97
CA TRP A 170 12.80 15.90 9.21
C TRP A 170 11.82 16.88 8.55
N GLY A 171 11.13 16.39 7.53
CA GLY A 171 10.13 17.16 6.80
C GLY A 171 9.12 16.26 6.10
N GLY A 172 8.41 16.80 5.12
CA GLY A 172 7.45 16.08 4.29
C GLY A 172 5.99 16.25 4.73
N ALA A 173 5.70 16.58 6.00
CA ALA A 173 4.31 16.76 6.43
C ALA A 173 3.60 17.89 5.64
N ASN A 174 4.28 19.01 5.42
CA ASN A 174 3.74 20.11 4.63
C ASN A 174 3.56 19.77 3.15
N ASP A 175 4.46 18.94 2.60
CA ASP A 175 4.32 18.38 1.25
C ASP A 175 3.07 17.51 1.14
N LEU A 176 2.81 16.66 2.15
CA LEU A 176 1.67 15.75 2.15
C LEU A 176 0.33 16.48 2.26
N PHE A 177 0.24 17.57 3.06
CA PHE A 177 -0.98 18.38 3.11
C PHE A 177 -1.34 18.94 1.73
N ALA A 178 -0.35 19.32 0.93
CA ALA A 178 -0.58 19.72 -0.46
C ALA A 178 -0.85 18.51 -1.39
N ALA A 179 -0.12 17.41 -1.20
CA ALA A 179 -0.21 16.22 -2.04
C ALA A 179 -1.60 15.57 -2.00
N VAL A 180 -2.21 15.41 -0.82
CA VAL A 180 -3.51 14.72 -0.68
C VAL A 180 -4.67 15.43 -1.40
N THR A 181 -4.51 16.73 -1.72
CA THR A 181 -5.48 17.53 -2.47
C THR A 181 -5.07 17.75 -3.92
N SER A 182 -3.91 17.28 -4.35
CA SER A 182 -3.39 17.44 -5.70
C SER A 182 -4.09 16.51 -6.70
N SER A 183 -3.94 16.80 -8.00
CA SER A 183 -4.46 15.94 -9.07
C SER A 183 -3.72 14.60 -9.20
N ASN A 184 -2.51 14.49 -8.65
CA ASN A 184 -1.70 13.28 -8.65
C ASN A 184 -0.96 13.13 -7.31
N PRO A 185 -1.65 12.67 -6.24
CA PRO A 185 -1.07 12.55 -4.90
C PRO A 185 0.17 11.66 -4.87
N GLN A 186 0.14 10.54 -5.58
CA GLN A 186 1.25 9.58 -5.58
C GLN A 186 2.53 10.16 -6.13
N ALA A 187 2.45 10.92 -7.23
CA ALA A 187 3.62 11.59 -7.80
C ALA A 187 4.17 12.68 -6.87
N ALA A 188 3.28 13.43 -6.20
CA ALA A 188 3.68 14.45 -5.25
C ALA A 188 4.39 13.86 -4.02
N ILE A 189 3.87 12.76 -3.47
CA ILE A 189 4.51 12.01 -2.38
C ILE A 189 5.89 11.50 -2.82
N GLY A 190 5.96 10.86 -3.99
CA GLY A 190 7.24 10.38 -4.53
C GLY A 190 8.28 11.49 -4.74
N ALA A 191 7.85 12.69 -5.15
CA ALA A 191 8.71 13.85 -5.28
C ALA A 191 9.26 14.32 -3.92
N ALA A 192 8.41 14.38 -2.88
CA ALA A 192 8.83 14.75 -1.53
C ALA A 192 9.87 13.76 -0.97
N VAL A 193 9.64 12.45 -1.13
CA VAL A 193 10.60 11.39 -0.76
C VAL A 193 11.93 11.58 -1.47
N ALA A 194 11.91 11.80 -2.79
CA ALA A 194 13.13 11.98 -3.59
C ALA A 194 13.90 13.24 -3.16
N GLN A 195 13.19 14.32 -2.84
CA GLN A 195 13.78 15.57 -2.35
C GLN A 195 14.46 15.35 -1.00
N GLU A 196 13.77 14.78 0.00
CA GLU A 196 14.35 14.53 1.33
C GLU A 196 15.55 13.58 1.25
N THR A 197 15.46 12.51 0.46
CA THR A 197 16.59 11.61 0.18
C THR A 197 17.78 12.37 -0.40
N THR A 198 17.53 13.32 -1.31
CA THR A 198 18.58 14.17 -1.91
C THR A 198 19.27 15.05 -0.87
N LEU A 199 18.53 15.56 0.14
CA LEU A 199 19.13 16.34 1.22
C LEU A 199 20.11 15.49 2.03
N VAL A 200 19.72 14.27 2.40
CA VAL A 200 20.58 13.31 3.09
C VAL A 200 21.83 12.99 2.24
N GLN A 201 21.68 12.75 0.95
CA GLN A 201 22.81 12.51 0.04
C GLN A 201 23.80 13.70 -0.03
N ARG A 202 23.27 14.93 -0.05
CA ARG A 202 24.11 16.15 -0.05
C ARG A 202 24.93 16.26 1.24
N LEU A 203 24.34 15.95 2.39
CA LEU A 203 25.05 15.94 3.67
C LEU A 203 26.11 14.83 3.72
N ILE A 204 25.80 13.62 3.24
CA ILE A 204 26.76 12.52 3.12
C ILE A 204 27.92 12.91 2.20
N ALA A 205 27.65 13.56 1.07
CA ALA A 205 28.68 14.05 0.15
C ALA A 205 29.60 15.08 0.83
N ALA A 206 29.04 15.93 1.70
CA ALA A 206 29.79 16.92 2.49
C ALA A 206 30.56 16.31 3.69
N GLY A 207 30.38 15.03 4.00
CA GLY A 207 31.12 14.34 5.07
C GLY A 207 30.28 13.89 6.27
N ALA A 208 28.97 14.05 6.25
CA ALA A 208 28.11 13.56 7.32
C ALA A 208 28.16 12.02 7.38
N THR A 209 28.25 11.50 8.61
CA THR A 209 28.26 10.06 8.91
C THR A 209 27.07 9.63 9.76
N ASP A 210 26.54 10.52 10.59
CA ASP A 210 25.51 10.25 11.58
C ASP A 210 24.32 11.19 11.35
N ILE A 211 23.20 10.61 10.89
CA ILE A 211 22.03 11.38 10.44
C ILE A 211 20.76 10.72 10.99
N ILE A 212 19.99 11.47 11.80
CA ILE A 212 18.62 11.09 12.18
C ILE A 212 17.66 11.57 11.11
N VAL A 213 16.82 10.67 10.62
CA VAL A 213 15.73 10.97 9.68
C VAL A 213 14.43 10.39 10.26
N PRO A 214 13.64 11.20 10.96
CA PRO A 214 12.32 10.77 11.43
C PRO A 214 11.38 10.55 10.24
N ASN A 215 10.54 9.52 10.31
CA ASN A 215 9.42 9.37 9.39
C ASN A 215 8.23 10.25 9.82
N LEU A 216 7.16 10.25 9.03
CA LEU A 216 5.97 11.04 9.35
C LEU A 216 5.04 10.29 10.31
N PRO A 217 4.39 11.00 11.24
CA PRO A 217 3.29 10.42 12.01
C PRO A 217 2.13 10.05 11.09
N PRO A 218 1.21 9.15 11.51
CA PRO A 218 -0.04 8.94 10.80
C PRO A 218 -0.90 10.21 10.86
N LEU A 219 -0.80 11.06 9.83
CA LEU A 219 -1.41 12.39 9.78
C LEU A 219 -2.94 12.40 9.92
N GLY A 220 -3.60 11.25 9.78
CA GLY A 220 -5.02 11.13 10.10
C GLY A 220 -5.34 11.06 11.59
N LEU A 221 -4.34 10.88 12.46
CA LEU A 221 -4.54 10.84 13.92
C LEU A 221 -4.38 12.21 14.58
N ILE A 222 -3.81 13.22 13.90
CA ILE A 222 -3.68 14.57 14.45
C ILE A 222 -5.06 15.26 14.56
N PRO A 223 -5.26 16.21 15.50
CA PRO A 223 -6.56 16.85 15.71
C PRO A 223 -7.16 17.48 14.45
N ARG A 224 -6.35 18.06 13.57
CA ARG A 224 -6.77 18.67 12.30
C ARG A 224 -7.54 17.70 11.41
N ASN A 225 -7.20 16.42 11.43
CA ASN A 225 -7.66 15.43 10.46
C ASN A 225 -8.58 14.36 11.07
N ASN A 226 -8.52 14.13 12.39
CA ASN A 226 -9.19 13.00 13.04
C ASN A 226 -10.72 13.16 13.13
N GLY A 227 -11.26 14.35 12.92
CA GLY A 227 -12.69 14.64 12.88
C GLY A 227 -13.42 14.07 11.65
N SER A 228 -12.69 13.65 10.60
CA SER A 228 -13.26 13.06 9.38
C SER A 228 -12.61 11.71 9.10
N PRO A 229 -13.27 10.57 9.40
CA PRO A 229 -12.70 9.24 9.21
C PRO A 229 -12.21 8.97 7.78
N ALA A 230 -12.93 9.49 6.77
CA ALA A 230 -12.55 9.32 5.37
C ALA A 230 -11.27 10.09 5.04
N PHE A 231 -11.15 11.34 5.49
CA PHE A 231 -9.95 12.13 5.28
C PHE A 231 -8.78 11.60 6.11
N ALA A 232 -9.01 11.19 7.35
CA ALA A 232 -8.01 10.56 8.20
C ALA A 232 -7.40 9.30 7.56
N ALA A 233 -8.23 8.47 6.94
CA ALA A 233 -7.76 7.30 6.22
C ALA A 233 -6.82 7.67 5.05
N VAL A 234 -7.19 8.67 4.24
CA VAL A 234 -6.37 9.17 3.12
C VAL A 234 -5.04 9.77 3.64
N ALA A 235 -5.11 10.56 4.70
CA ALA A 235 -3.92 11.17 5.30
C ALA A 235 -2.96 10.11 5.89
N ASN A 236 -3.49 9.09 6.55
CA ASN A 236 -2.69 7.97 7.07
C ASN A 236 -2.05 7.16 5.93
N GLN A 237 -2.78 6.94 4.84
CA GLN A 237 -2.24 6.25 3.67
C GLN A 237 -1.12 7.06 3.00
N ALA A 238 -1.26 8.38 2.92
CA ALA A 238 -0.23 9.26 2.39
C ALA A 238 1.04 9.21 3.26
N SER A 239 0.92 9.30 4.59
CA SER A 239 2.05 9.13 5.51
C SER A 239 2.75 7.79 5.31
N ALA A 240 1.98 6.70 5.29
CA ALA A 240 2.55 5.35 5.13
C ALA A 240 3.28 5.19 3.78
N ALA A 241 2.75 5.76 2.69
CA ALA A 241 3.39 5.72 1.38
C ALA A 241 4.70 6.54 1.35
N PHE A 242 4.71 7.71 1.98
CA PHE A 242 5.92 8.52 2.15
C PHE A 242 6.97 7.76 2.96
N ASP A 243 6.61 7.24 4.12
CA ASP A 243 7.51 6.55 5.05
C ASP A 243 8.14 5.30 4.42
N GLN A 244 7.35 4.53 3.68
CA GLN A 244 7.85 3.39 2.93
C GLN A 244 8.86 3.80 1.86
N GLY A 245 8.54 4.82 1.07
CA GLY A 245 9.42 5.33 0.03
C GLY A 245 10.73 5.88 0.61
N LEU A 246 10.62 6.63 1.70
CA LEU A 246 11.77 7.20 2.41
C LEU A 246 12.66 6.10 2.98
N ALA A 247 12.09 5.12 3.69
CA ALA A 247 12.83 4.00 4.28
C ALA A 247 13.59 3.21 3.20
N ALA A 248 12.93 2.89 2.08
CA ALA A 248 13.56 2.18 0.97
C ALA A 248 14.73 2.98 0.36
N SER A 249 14.53 4.28 0.16
CA SER A 249 15.55 5.17 -0.40
C SER A 249 16.76 5.32 0.53
N LEU A 250 16.53 5.57 1.81
CA LEU A 250 17.58 5.71 2.82
C LEU A 250 18.34 4.38 3.01
N GLY A 251 17.64 3.25 3.01
CA GLY A 251 18.24 1.92 3.14
C GLY A 251 19.22 1.58 2.01
N SER A 252 19.10 2.22 0.85
CA SER A 252 20.01 2.04 -0.27
C SER A 252 21.31 2.86 -0.17
N LEU A 253 21.34 3.92 0.64
CA LEU A 253 22.45 4.89 0.68
C LEU A 253 23.79 4.29 1.11
N PRO A 254 23.89 3.38 2.08
CA PRO A 254 25.17 2.74 2.40
C PRO A 254 25.78 1.99 1.21
N GLY A 255 24.96 1.31 0.41
CA GLY A 255 25.41 0.56 -0.77
C GLY A 255 26.01 1.42 -1.87
N VAL A 256 25.51 2.65 -2.04
CA VAL A 256 26.00 3.61 -3.06
C VAL A 256 27.11 4.54 -2.54
N ASN A 257 27.50 4.40 -1.27
CA ASN A 257 28.61 5.14 -0.64
C ASN A 257 29.66 4.19 -0.07
N PRO A 258 30.29 3.33 -0.89
CA PRO A 258 31.25 2.35 -0.43
C PRO A 258 32.47 3.03 0.22
N GLY A 259 32.93 2.49 1.35
CA GLY A 259 34.06 3.03 2.10
C GLY A 259 33.71 4.10 3.14
N LYS A 260 32.44 4.50 3.25
CA LYS A 260 31.95 5.35 4.35
C LYS A 260 31.17 4.49 5.37
N THR A 261 31.48 4.63 6.64
CA THR A 261 30.62 4.12 7.71
C THR A 261 29.50 5.11 7.94
N LEU A 262 28.29 4.78 7.52
CA LEU A 262 27.10 5.63 7.62
C LEU A 262 26.15 5.07 8.67
N HIS A 263 25.72 5.92 9.58
CA HIS A 263 24.67 5.64 10.55
C HIS A 263 23.46 6.52 10.23
N ILE A 264 22.51 5.97 9.45
CA ILE A 264 21.26 6.64 9.12
C ILE A 264 20.20 6.09 10.08
N TYR A 265 19.91 6.88 11.11
CA TYR A 265 18.97 6.56 12.17
C TYR A 265 17.56 6.92 11.74
N GLN A 266 16.78 5.95 11.29
CA GLN A 266 15.39 6.17 10.92
C GLN A 266 14.52 6.13 12.18
N LEU A 267 14.05 7.30 12.63
CA LEU A 267 13.22 7.43 13.83
C LEU A 267 11.75 7.23 13.48
N ASP A 268 11.14 6.18 14.01
CA ASP A 268 9.79 5.77 13.66
C ASP A 268 8.72 6.52 14.47
N ILE A 269 8.37 7.71 14.00
CA ILE A 269 7.30 8.54 14.57
C ILE A 269 5.92 7.97 14.26
N TYR A 270 5.78 7.24 13.13
CA TYR A 270 4.52 6.57 12.78
C TYR A 270 4.12 5.56 13.86
N ALA A 271 5.02 4.65 14.21
CA ALA A 271 4.76 3.65 15.24
C ALA A 271 4.67 4.29 16.64
N LEU A 272 5.50 5.29 16.94
CA LEU A 272 5.46 6.01 18.21
C LEU A 272 4.07 6.61 18.45
N LEU A 273 3.53 7.39 17.49
CA LEU A 273 2.22 8.01 17.65
C LEU A 273 1.10 6.97 17.74
N LYS A 274 1.13 5.92 16.93
CA LYS A 274 0.16 4.82 17.04
C LYS A 274 0.16 4.15 18.40
N THR A 275 1.33 3.96 18.99
CA THR A 275 1.46 3.37 20.33
C THR A 275 0.89 4.30 21.39
N VAL A 276 1.14 5.60 21.29
CA VAL A 276 0.67 6.59 22.27
C VAL A 276 -0.84 6.78 22.20
N VAL A 277 -1.41 6.82 20.99
CA VAL A 277 -2.86 7.02 20.76
C VAL A 277 -3.65 5.73 20.98
N GLY A 278 -3.00 4.55 20.89
CA GLY A 278 -3.65 3.24 21.08
C GLY A 278 -4.10 2.98 22.52
N PRO A 279 -5.11 2.09 22.70
CA PRO A 279 -5.54 1.69 24.05
C PRO A 279 -4.55 0.66 24.67
N PRO A 280 -4.15 0.80 25.97
CA PRO A 280 -4.36 1.99 26.80
C PRO A 280 -3.53 3.18 26.30
N ILE A 281 -4.04 4.41 26.48
CA ILE A 281 -3.33 5.63 26.09
C ILE A 281 -1.94 5.61 26.77
N GLY A 282 -0.89 5.79 25.93
CA GLY A 282 0.50 5.77 26.35
C GLY A 282 1.05 7.15 26.71
N GLY A 283 2.34 7.19 27.11
CA GLY A 283 3.09 8.43 27.29
C GLY A 283 2.67 9.28 28.50
N GLY A 284 1.75 8.82 29.34
CA GLY A 284 1.27 9.59 30.50
C GLY A 284 0.20 10.63 30.18
N PHE A 285 -0.30 10.67 28.94
CA PHE A 285 -1.34 11.60 28.52
C PHE A 285 -2.73 11.21 28.99
N VAL A 286 -3.57 12.22 29.18
CA VAL A 286 -5.00 12.08 29.43
C VAL A 286 -5.79 12.27 28.13
N ASN A 287 -5.27 13.09 27.22
CA ASN A 287 -5.89 13.36 25.92
C ASN A 287 -4.85 13.29 24.80
N VAL A 288 -5.16 12.48 23.77
CA VAL A 288 -4.29 12.22 22.62
C VAL A 288 -4.99 12.54 21.27
N THR A 289 -6.17 13.15 21.30
CA THR A 289 -6.99 13.40 20.11
C THR A 289 -7.42 14.86 19.92
N ALA A 290 -7.35 15.67 20.99
CA ALA A 290 -7.70 17.08 20.95
C ALA A 290 -6.50 17.96 21.30
N SER A 291 -6.54 19.22 20.89
CA SER A 291 -5.56 20.24 21.25
C SER A 291 -5.84 20.84 22.62
N SER A 292 -4.77 21.28 23.30
CA SER A 292 -4.83 22.03 24.57
C SER A 292 -4.77 23.54 24.40
N GLN A 293 -4.34 24.03 23.21
CA GLN A 293 -4.20 25.46 22.92
C GLN A 293 -5.53 26.22 23.16
N PHE A 294 -5.42 27.41 23.73
CA PHE A 294 -6.55 28.26 24.11
C PHE A 294 -7.50 27.67 25.17
N ASN A 295 -7.14 26.57 25.81
CA ASN A 295 -7.89 26.00 26.92
C ASN A 295 -7.14 26.22 28.25
N ALA A 296 -7.35 27.36 28.87
CA ALA A 296 -6.69 27.72 30.12
C ALA A 296 -7.06 26.84 31.34
N THR A 297 -7.99 25.91 31.17
CA THR A 297 -8.45 25.02 32.26
C THR A 297 -7.74 23.68 32.28
N VAL A 298 -6.93 23.36 31.26
CA VAL A 298 -6.20 22.09 31.17
C VAL A 298 -4.71 22.32 31.34
N ASN A 299 -4.02 21.30 31.84
CA ASN A 299 -2.58 21.25 31.83
C ASN A 299 -2.09 20.73 30.48
N PRO A 300 -1.35 21.49 29.66
CA PRO A 300 -0.83 21.06 28.36
C PRO A 300 -0.01 19.75 28.43
N ASP A 301 0.74 19.51 29.51
CA ASP A 301 1.55 18.31 29.69
C ASP A 301 0.74 17.01 29.71
N THR A 302 -0.58 17.11 29.97
CA THR A 302 -1.50 15.96 29.94
C THR A 302 -2.12 15.72 28.56
N TYR A 303 -1.81 16.60 27.59
CA TYR A 303 -2.28 16.50 26.21
C TYR A 303 -1.11 16.18 25.28
N LEU A 304 -1.37 15.33 24.29
CA LEU A 304 -0.37 15.03 23.27
C LEU A 304 -0.15 16.21 22.31
N PHE A 305 -1.24 16.94 21.98
CA PHE A 305 -1.21 18.03 21.00
C PHE A 305 -1.44 19.40 21.66
N TRP A 306 -0.58 20.36 21.26
CA TRP A 306 -0.73 21.76 21.61
C TRP A 306 -1.85 22.39 20.80
N ASP A 307 -1.71 22.43 19.48
CA ASP A 307 -2.71 22.93 18.55
C ASP A 307 -3.32 21.77 17.72
N ASP A 308 -3.89 22.08 16.57
CA ASP A 308 -4.52 21.06 15.72
C ASP A 308 -3.50 20.17 14.95
N LEU A 309 -2.20 20.52 15.01
CA LEU A 309 -1.12 19.87 14.27
C LEU A 309 0.07 19.46 15.15
N HIS A 310 0.55 20.40 16.01
CA HIS A 310 1.83 20.27 16.69
C HIS A 310 1.71 19.61 18.07
N PRO A 311 2.68 18.79 18.46
CA PRO A 311 2.73 18.25 19.81
C PRO A 311 2.94 19.33 20.89
N THR A 312 2.53 19.03 22.12
CA THR A 312 2.98 19.77 23.31
C THR A 312 4.48 19.53 23.57
N THR A 313 5.08 20.30 24.45
CA THR A 313 6.46 20.05 24.92
C THR A 313 6.62 18.65 25.51
N ALA A 314 5.60 18.14 26.21
CA ALA A 314 5.54 16.75 26.68
C ALA A 314 5.48 15.74 25.51
N GLY A 315 4.75 16.05 24.43
CA GLY A 315 4.77 15.26 23.19
C GLY A 315 6.14 15.28 22.51
N HIS A 316 6.79 16.41 22.44
CA HIS A 316 8.18 16.53 21.96
C HIS A 316 9.18 15.74 22.81
N GLN A 317 8.95 15.63 24.12
CA GLN A 317 9.79 14.79 25.01
C GLN A 317 9.79 13.32 24.61
N LEU A 318 8.64 12.78 24.21
CA LEU A 318 8.59 11.39 23.74
C LEU A 318 9.44 11.18 22.48
N ILE A 319 9.41 12.16 21.57
CA ILE A 319 10.23 12.11 20.36
C ILE A 319 11.72 12.16 20.72
N ALA A 320 12.12 13.07 21.62
CA ALA A 320 13.50 13.19 22.10
C ALA A 320 14.01 11.92 22.77
N LEU A 321 13.20 11.30 23.65
CA LEU A 321 13.55 10.05 24.31
C LEU A 321 13.66 8.88 23.34
N SER A 322 12.79 8.82 22.33
CA SER A 322 12.87 7.82 21.27
C SER A 322 14.14 7.99 20.43
N ALA A 323 14.51 9.23 20.10
CA ALA A 323 15.75 9.54 19.41
C ALA A 323 16.98 9.18 20.25
N LEU A 324 16.98 9.52 21.54
CA LEU A 324 18.06 9.15 22.47
C LEU A 324 18.24 7.63 22.54
N THR A 325 17.14 6.89 22.64
CA THR A 325 17.15 5.44 22.66
C THR A 325 17.75 4.86 21.37
N LEU A 326 17.39 5.42 20.24
CA LEU A 326 17.91 5.02 18.93
C LEU A 326 19.41 5.28 18.81
N LEU A 327 19.91 6.39 19.35
CA LEU A 327 21.32 6.76 19.33
C LEU A 327 22.20 5.93 20.29
N GLY A 328 21.62 5.31 21.29
CA GLY A 328 22.36 4.59 22.33
C GLY A 328 23.10 3.34 21.86
N SER A 329 22.56 2.60 20.90
CA SER A 329 23.18 1.43 20.26
C SER A 329 22.37 1.02 19.03
N PRO A 330 22.52 1.71 17.89
CA PRO A 330 21.75 1.35 16.70
C PRO A 330 22.15 -0.05 16.24
N VAL A 331 21.20 -0.98 16.28
CA VAL A 331 21.38 -2.34 15.79
C VAL A 331 20.76 -2.44 14.41
N ASN A 332 21.59 -2.66 13.40
CA ASN A 332 21.10 -2.91 12.06
C ASN A 332 20.17 -4.12 12.03
N THR A 333 19.08 -4.03 11.28
CA THR A 333 18.18 -5.15 11.05
C THR A 333 18.15 -5.57 9.60
N THR A 334 17.71 -6.79 9.36
CA THR A 334 17.41 -7.30 8.02
C THR A 334 16.02 -7.90 8.05
N THR A 335 15.15 -7.42 7.18
CA THR A 335 13.81 -8.00 7.00
C THR A 335 13.80 -8.90 5.79
N THR A 336 13.28 -10.11 5.95
CA THR A 336 12.98 -11.04 4.84
C THR A 336 11.49 -11.33 4.80
N LEU A 337 10.97 -11.61 3.62
CA LEU A 337 9.55 -11.86 3.40
C LEU A 337 9.35 -13.18 2.66
N THR A 338 8.38 -13.97 3.11
CA THR A 338 7.92 -15.18 2.44
C THR A 338 6.40 -15.19 2.34
N SER A 339 5.89 -15.95 1.36
CA SER A 339 4.47 -16.26 1.23
C SER A 339 4.29 -17.77 1.41
N ASN A 340 3.18 -18.20 2.00
CA ASN A 340 2.82 -19.62 2.05
C ASN A 340 2.59 -20.23 0.65
N SER A 341 2.32 -19.39 -0.35
CA SER A 341 2.25 -19.77 -1.76
C SER A 341 2.43 -18.52 -2.64
N LEU A 342 3.37 -18.55 -3.58
CA LEU A 342 3.58 -17.45 -4.53
C LEU A 342 2.53 -17.41 -5.66
N SER A 343 1.70 -18.44 -5.78
CA SER A 343 0.56 -18.51 -6.71
C SER A 343 -0.66 -19.04 -5.98
N SER A 344 -1.77 -18.34 -6.07
CA SER A 344 -3.02 -18.67 -5.40
C SER A 344 -4.22 -18.37 -6.28
N ASN A 345 -5.37 -18.91 -5.95
CA ASN A 345 -6.64 -18.58 -6.59
C ASN A 345 -7.25 -17.34 -5.94
N LEU A 346 -8.01 -16.56 -6.70
CA LEU A 346 -8.77 -15.44 -6.18
C LEU A 346 -9.63 -15.85 -4.98
N GLY A 347 -9.57 -15.07 -3.90
CA GLY A 347 -10.30 -15.34 -2.66
C GLY A 347 -9.65 -16.39 -1.75
N SER A 348 -8.53 -17.02 -2.17
CA SER A 348 -7.79 -17.94 -1.30
C SER A 348 -7.06 -17.18 -0.21
N SER A 349 -6.93 -17.81 0.96
CA SER A 349 -6.17 -17.25 2.07
C SER A 349 -4.67 -17.32 1.78
N ILE A 350 -4.02 -16.17 1.76
CA ILE A 350 -2.58 -16.02 1.56
C ILE A 350 -2.00 -15.48 2.87
N THR A 351 -0.96 -16.15 3.38
CA THR A 351 -0.24 -15.70 4.57
C THR A 351 1.17 -15.26 4.19
N PHE A 352 1.45 -14.01 4.45
CA PHE A 352 2.78 -13.43 4.35
C PHE A 352 3.47 -13.51 5.71
N THR A 353 4.73 -13.93 5.72
CA THR A 353 5.55 -14.01 6.92
C THR A 353 6.80 -13.17 6.71
N ALA A 354 6.95 -12.13 7.50
CA ALA A 354 8.17 -11.33 7.59
C ALA A 354 9.01 -11.81 8.76
N SER A 355 10.31 -12.05 8.53
CA SER A 355 11.29 -12.34 9.57
C SER A 355 12.24 -11.16 9.71
N VAL A 356 12.45 -10.68 10.91
CA VAL A 356 13.34 -9.56 11.21
C VAL A 356 14.50 -10.03 12.06
N ALA A 357 15.71 -9.99 11.51
CA ALA A 357 16.93 -10.33 12.22
C ALA A 357 17.68 -9.04 12.62
N GLY A 358 18.01 -8.90 13.89
CA GLY A 358 18.95 -7.89 14.36
C GLY A 358 20.40 -8.43 14.27
N ALA A 359 21.37 -7.55 13.99
CA ALA A 359 22.78 -7.93 14.06
C ALA A 359 23.17 -8.44 15.46
N THR A 360 22.51 -7.92 16.49
CA THR A 360 22.55 -8.41 17.88
C THR A 360 21.18 -8.24 18.52
N GLY A 361 20.85 -9.07 19.50
CA GLY A 361 19.58 -9.00 20.23
C GLY A 361 18.37 -9.42 19.40
N THR A 362 17.18 -9.20 19.94
CA THR A 362 15.90 -9.63 19.36
C THR A 362 15.05 -8.40 19.04
N PRO A 363 14.82 -8.06 17.75
CA PRO A 363 13.93 -6.97 17.37
C PRO A 363 12.51 -7.18 17.91
N VAL A 364 11.86 -6.09 18.32
CA VAL A 364 10.47 -6.06 18.80
C VAL A 364 9.66 -5.04 18.00
N GLY A 365 8.35 -5.01 18.19
CA GLY A 365 7.48 -4.04 17.50
C GLY A 365 6.66 -4.67 16.39
N SER A 366 6.40 -3.92 15.31
CA SER A 366 5.52 -4.34 14.22
C SER A 366 6.17 -4.25 12.84
N VAL A 367 5.61 -5.01 11.91
CA VAL A 367 5.96 -4.99 10.49
C VAL A 367 4.72 -4.58 9.71
N THR A 368 4.88 -3.67 8.76
CA THR A 368 3.84 -3.25 7.83
C THR A 368 4.05 -3.94 6.49
N PHE A 369 2.97 -4.53 5.94
CA PHE A 369 2.97 -5.21 4.64
C PHE A 369 2.35 -4.31 3.59
N PHE A 370 2.94 -4.32 2.39
CA PHE A 370 2.56 -3.46 1.29
C PHE A 370 2.37 -4.26 0.01
N ASP A 371 1.44 -3.81 -0.83
CA ASP A 371 1.32 -4.18 -2.24
C ASP A 371 1.66 -2.95 -3.09
N GLY A 372 2.85 -2.94 -3.69
CA GLY A 372 3.43 -1.73 -4.24
C GLY A 372 3.57 -0.64 -3.17
N ALA A 373 2.85 0.47 -3.33
CA ALA A 373 2.81 1.57 -2.37
C ALA A 373 1.61 1.50 -1.39
N THR A 374 0.73 0.52 -1.54
CA THR A 374 -0.50 0.41 -0.74
C THR A 374 -0.25 -0.45 0.50
N VAL A 375 -0.57 0.07 1.68
CA VAL A 375 -0.58 -0.73 2.92
C VAL A 375 -1.71 -1.76 2.84
N ILE A 376 -1.37 -3.04 2.98
CA ILE A 376 -2.35 -4.13 2.99
C ILE A 376 -2.58 -4.71 4.39
N GLY A 377 -1.66 -4.47 5.33
CA GLY A 377 -1.84 -4.90 6.71
C GLY A 377 -0.58 -4.75 7.56
N THR A 378 -0.72 -5.13 8.83
CA THR A 378 0.38 -5.11 9.82
C THR A 378 0.41 -6.42 10.60
N GLY A 379 1.59 -6.79 11.10
CA GLY A 379 1.78 -7.91 12.02
C GLY A 379 2.73 -7.52 13.13
N THR A 380 2.52 -8.04 14.35
CA THR A 380 3.41 -7.84 15.49
C THR A 380 4.48 -8.92 15.49
N LEU A 381 5.72 -8.54 15.78
CA LEU A 381 6.83 -9.49 15.92
C LEU A 381 6.63 -10.39 17.15
N SER A 382 6.85 -11.69 16.97
CA SER A 382 6.77 -12.68 18.06
C SER A 382 7.89 -12.47 19.07
N ALA A 383 7.56 -12.34 20.35
CA ALA A 383 8.53 -12.05 21.41
C ALA A 383 9.47 -13.23 21.78
N SER A 384 9.24 -14.43 21.23
CA SER A 384 9.82 -15.68 21.75
C SER A 384 10.87 -16.34 20.86
N ALA A 385 11.22 -15.76 19.71
CA ALA A 385 12.14 -16.36 18.74
C ALA A 385 13.45 -15.57 18.64
N THR A 386 14.56 -16.24 18.38
CA THR A 386 15.85 -15.60 18.06
C THR A 386 15.78 -14.74 16.78
N THR A 387 14.90 -15.11 15.85
CA THR A 387 14.52 -14.29 14.69
C THR A 387 13.01 -14.10 14.74
N PRO A 388 12.52 -12.97 15.28
CA PRO A 388 11.10 -12.68 15.39
C PRO A 388 10.42 -12.64 14.03
N THR A 389 9.19 -13.13 13.99
CA THR A 389 8.36 -13.13 12.79
C THR A 389 7.07 -12.38 13.04
N ALA A 390 6.62 -11.68 12.00
CA ALA A 390 5.30 -11.08 11.94
C ALA A 390 4.55 -11.71 10.76
N THR A 391 3.28 -12.04 10.97
CA THR A 391 2.43 -12.63 9.93
C THR A 391 1.27 -11.72 9.61
N PHE A 392 0.89 -11.73 8.34
CA PHE A 392 -0.32 -11.08 7.85
C PHE A 392 -1.04 -12.02 6.88
N THR A 393 -2.32 -12.25 7.12
CA THR A 393 -3.15 -13.15 6.29
C THR A 393 -4.24 -12.33 5.62
N THR A 394 -4.43 -12.55 4.31
CA THR A 394 -5.44 -11.86 3.52
C THR A 394 -6.08 -12.76 2.48
N THR A 395 -7.35 -12.48 2.14
CA THR A 395 -8.09 -13.03 1.00
C THR A 395 -8.48 -11.93 0.00
N ALA A 396 -8.02 -10.69 0.25
CA ALA A 396 -8.51 -9.49 -0.45
C ALA A 396 -7.69 -9.10 -1.68
N LEU A 397 -6.60 -9.82 -2.00
CA LEU A 397 -5.82 -9.53 -3.21
C LEU A 397 -6.67 -9.80 -4.45
N THR A 398 -6.64 -8.87 -5.40
CA THR A 398 -7.34 -8.97 -6.68
C THR A 398 -6.66 -9.99 -7.60
N ALA A 399 -7.30 -10.37 -8.71
CA ALA A 399 -6.59 -11.16 -9.72
C ALA A 399 -5.51 -10.33 -10.41
N GLY A 400 -4.31 -10.88 -10.52
CA GLY A 400 -3.16 -10.21 -11.11
C GLY A 400 -1.85 -10.59 -10.44
N THR A 401 -0.81 -9.82 -10.75
CA THR A 401 0.50 -9.94 -10.12
C THR A 401 0.70 -8.77 -9.16
N HIS A 402 1.02 -9.09 -7.92
CA HIS A 402 1.20 -8.17 -6.81
C HIS A 402 2.67 -8.14 -6.40
N SER A 403 3.19 -6.95 -6.11
CA SER A 403 4.56 -6.75 -5.62
C SER A 403 4.54 -6.51 -4.13
N ILE A 404 4.77 -7.56 -3.35
CA ILE A 404 4.61 -7.51 -1.89
C ILE A 404 5.95 -7.23 -1.22
N THR A 405 5.97 -6.26 -0.32
CA THR A 405 7.09 -5.95 0.57
C THR A 405 6.66 -5.89 2.02
N ALA A 406 7.61 -6.04 2.92
CA ALA A 406 7.41 -5.93 4.36
C ALA A 406 8.43 -4.97 4.95
N THR A 407 7.97 -3.95 5.68
CA THR A 407 8.83 -2.95 6.32
C THR A 407 8.73 -3.08 7.83
N TYR A 408 9.86 -3.34 8.46
CA TYR A 408 10.05 -3.20 9.88
C TYR A 408 10.42 -1.75 10.19
N ALA A 409 9.65 -1.11 11.07
CA ALA A 409 9.79 0.32 11.33
C ALA A 409 11.03 0.68 12.18
N GLY A 410 11.60 -0.27 12.93
CA GLY A 410 12.65 -0.02 13.91
C GLY A 410 12.08 0.54 15.22
N VAL A 411 12.42 -0.04 16.35
CA VAL A 411 12.07 0.47 17.68
C VAL A 411 13.16 0.05 18.68
N ASN A 412 13.28 0.75 19.80
CA ASN A 412 14.19 0.42 20.92
C ASN A 412 15.65 0.20 20.46
N GLY A 413 16.17 1.10 19.64
CA GLY A 413 17.55 1.03 19.16
C GLY A 413 17.80 0.12 17.97
N TYR A 414 16.76 -0.50 17.40
CA TYR A 414 16.85 -1.23 16.13
C TYR A 414 16.56 -0.31 14.95
N VAL A 415 17.40 -0.40 13.92
CA VAL A 415 17.21 0.35 12.67
C VAL A 415 16.08 -0.28 11.87
N SER A 416 15.31 0.54 11.16
CA SER A 416 14.28 0.04 10.23
C SER A 416 14.89 -0.73 9.06
N SER A 417 14.13 -1.67 8.51
CA SER A 417 14.54 -2.42 7.31
C SER A 417 13.34 -2.86 6.48
N THR A 418 13.53 -2.91 5.16
CA THR A 418 12.49 -3.36 4.22
C THR A 418 12.97 -4.61 3.50
N SER A 419 12.09 -5.57 3.31
CA SER A 419 12.39 -6.80 2.57
C SER A 419 12.55 -6.53 1.08
N PRO A 420 13.29 -7.39 0.35
CA PRO A 420 13.09 -7.48 -1.09
C PRO A 420 11.62 -7.77 -1.42
N ALA A 421 11.16 -7.25 -2.56
CA ALA A 421 9.82 -7.53 -3.04
C ALA A 421 9.67 -9.00 -3.48
N ILE A 422 8.56 -9.63 -3.14
CA ILE A 422 8.14 -10.91 -3.70
C ILE A 422 7.00 -10.72 -4.69
N SER A 423 6.99 -11.52 -5.75
CA SER A 423 5.90 -11.52 -6.72
C SER A 423 4.85 -12.54 -6.31
N GLN A 424 3.65 -12.08 -5.92
CA GLN A 424 2.50 -12.89 -5.61
C GLN A 424 1.54 -12.90 -6.78
N ILE A 425 1.23 -14.09 -7.33
CA ILE A 425 0.28 -14.23 -8.45
C ILE A 425 -1.07 -14.70 -7.90
N VAL A 426 -2.15 -13.99 -8.26
CA VAL A 426 -3.53 -14.37 -7.94
C VAL A 426 -4.26 -14.65 -9.25
N THR A 427 -4.69 -15.91 -9.42
CA THR A 427 -5.34 -16.37 -10.64
C THR A 427 -6.86 -16.24 -10.52
N ALA A 428 -7.48 -15.52 -11.46
CA ALA A 428 -8.93 -15.50 -11.56
C ALA A 428 -9.48 -16.89 -11.92
N PRO A 429 -10.63 -17.29 -11.37
CA PRO A 429 -11.31 -18.52 -11.80
C PRO A 429 -11.68 -18.42 -13.30
N LEU A 430 -11.27 -19.43 -14.06
CA LEU A 430 -11.53 -19.51 -15.50
C LEU A 430 -11.85 -20.95 -15.88
N ILE A 431 -12.71 -21.11 -16.88
CA ILE A 431 -12.97 -22.40 -17.55
C ILE A 431 -12.62 -22.28 -19.03
N THR A 432 -11.84 -23.21 -19.53
CA THR A 432 -11.61 -23.36 -20.97
C THR A 432 -12.20 -24.68 -21.47
N ALA A 433 -12.58 -24.73 -22.75
CA ALA A 433 -13.18 -25.88 -23.36
C ALA A 433 -12.55 -26.19 -24.72
N ALA A 434 -12.28 -27.45 -25.01
CA ALA A 434 -11.73 -27.88 -26.28
C ALA A 434 -12.27 -29.27 -26.67
N PHE A 435 -12.37 -29.56 -27.98
CA PHE A 435 -12.75 -30.88 -28.50
C PHE A 435 -11.53 -31.75 -28.75
N VAL A 436 -11.70 -33.04 -28.41
CA VAL A 436 -10.75 -34.11 -28.74
C VAL A 436 -11.51 -35.31 -29.31
N PRO A 437 -11.37 -35.61 -30.61
CA PRO A 437 -10.67 -34.83 -31.63
C PRO A 437 -11.41 -33.52 -31.97
N SER A 438 -10.71 -32.54 -32.56
CA SER A 438 -11.29 -31.27 -32.99
C SER A 438 -12.11 -31.36 -34.29
N SER A 439 -12.09 -32.53 -34.95
CA SER A 439 -12.83 -32.84 -36.17
C SER A 439 -13.35 -34.27 -36.18
N ILE A 440 -14.56 -34.47 -36.69
CA ILE A 440 -15.19 -35.77 -36.87
C ILE A 440 -15.76 -35.93 -38.28
N ASN A 441 -15.79 -37.17 -38.78
CA ASN A 441 -16.44 -37.51 -40.04
C ASN A 441 -17.81 -38.10 -39.76
N VAL A 442 -18.85 -37.66 -40.45
CA VAL A 442 -20.23 -38.16 -40.29
C VAL A 442 -20.83 -38.42 -41.68
N THR A 443 -21.41 -39.59 -41.87
CA THR A 443 -22.16 -39.93 -43.08
C THR A 443 -23.60 -39.42 -43.00
N TYR A 444 -24.28 -39.32 -44.13
CA TYR A 444 -25.70 -38.97 -44.16
C TYR A 444 -26.53 -39.94 -43.32
N GLY A 445 -27.43 -39.42 -42.51
CA GLY A 445 -28.27 -40.20 -41.61
C GLY A 445 -27.49 -40.84 -40.47
N GLY A 446 -26.21 -40.51 -40.34
CA GLY A 446 -25.33 -41.03 -39.33
C GLY A 446 -25.11 -40.05 -38.18
N SER A 447 -24.34 -40.51 -37.25
CA SER A 447 -23.87 -39.71 -36.11
C SER A 447 -22.37 -39.83 -35.93
N GLY A 448 -21.78 -38.84 -35.33
CA GLY A 448 -20.38 -38.82 -34.91
C GLY A 448 -20.24 -38.26 -33.51
N THR A 449 -19.21 -38.68 -32.80
CA THR A 449 -18.95 -38.25 -31.42
C THR A 449 -17.61 -37.59 -31.29
N ALA A 450 -17.55 -36.56 -30.42
CA ALA A 450 -16.32 -35.95 -29.97
C ALA A 450 -16.38 -35.71 -28.46
N THR A 451 -15.25 -35.78 -27.78
CA THR A 451 -15.16 -35.47 -26.35
C THR A 451 -14.91 -33.97 -26.19
N LEU A 452 -15.78 -33.28 -25.48
CA LEU A 452 -15.57 -31.93 -25.02
C LEU A 452 -14.86 -31.97 -23.67
N VAL A 453 -13.62 -31.52 -23.62
CA VAL A 453 -12.79 -31.47 -22.42
C VAL A 453 -12.87 -30.08 -21.84
N LEU A 454 -13.23 -29.98 -20.57
CA LEU A 454 -13.23 -28.78 -19.77
C LEU A 454 -11.97 -28.72 -18.92
N SER A 455 -11.25 -27.64 -18.95
CA SER A 455 -10.05 -27.38 -18.12
C SER A 455 -10.31 -26.18 -17.21
N PRO A 456 -10.83 -26.42 -15.99
CA PRO A 456 -10.99 -25.37 -15.00
C PRO A 456 -9.63 -24.98 -14.43
N VAL A 457 -9.42 -23.67 -14.16
CA VAL A 457 -8.23 -23.11 -13.52
C VAL A 457 -8.65 -22.12 -12.44
N GLY A 458 -7.74 -21.79 -11.53
CA GLY A 458 -8.01 -20.80 -10.49
C GLY A 458 -9.05 -21.24 -9.45
N GLY A 459 -9.24 -22.54 -9.26
CA GLY A 459 -10.22 -23.07 -8.30
C GLY A 459 -11.67 -22.91 -8.75
N PHE A 460 -11.94 -22.89 -10.06
CA PHE A 460 -13.29 -22.72 -10.59
C PHE A 460 -14.26 -23.81 -10.07
N THR A 461 -15.38 -23.39 -9.47
CA THR A 461 -16.43 -24.25 -8.95
C THR A 461 -17.76 -23.96 -9.66
N GLY A 462 -18.68 -24.94 -9.66
CA GLY A 462 -20.04 -24.79 -10.17
C GLY A 462 -20.45 -25.87 -11.13
N THR A 463 -21.68 -25.80 -11.64
CA THR A 463 -22.20 -26.74 -12.63
C THR A 463 -22.02 -26.13 -14.02
N ALA A 464 -21.25 -26.82 -14.88
CA ALA A 464 -21.11 -26.48 -16.29
C ALA A 464 -22.25 -27.12 -17.08
N THR A 465 -22.93 -26.32 -17.89
CA THR A 465 -23.97 -26.73 -18.84
C THR A 465 -23.52 -26.46 -20.27
N PHE A 466 -24.07 -27.22 -21.22
CA PHE A 466 -23.63 -27.22 -22.61
C PHE A 466 -24.77 -26.89 -23.53
N ALA A 467 -24.51 -26.07 -24.51
CA ALA A 467 -25.45 -25.78 -25.61
C ALA A 467 -24.70 -25.70 -26.93
N CYS A 468 -25.22 -26.39 -27.95
CA CYS A 468 -24.80 -26.10 -29.31
C CYS A 468 -25.41 -24.75 -29.70
N ALA A 469 -24.56 -23.82 -30.13
CA ALA A 469 -25.03 -22.56 -30.70
C ALA A 469 -25.73 -22.83 -32.04
N THR A 470 -25.81 -21.86 -32.93
CA THR A 470 -26.50 -21.99 -34.21
C THR A 470 -26.00 -23.21 -34.99
N LEU A 471 -26.79 -24.28 -35.00
CA LEU A 471 -26.48 -25.49 -35.77
C LEU A 471 -26.79 -25.27 -37.26
N PRO A 472 -25.97 -25.83 -38.16
CA PRO A 472 -26.33 -25.91 -39.58
C PRO A 472 -27.67 -26.67 -39.77
N VAL A 473 -28.38 -26.33 -40.82
CA VAL A 473 -29.64 -26.99 -41.17
C VAL A 473 -29.39 -28.52 -41.27
N HIS A 474 -30.31 -29.30 -40.72
CA HIS A 474 -30.23 -30.80 -40.63
C HIS A 474 -29.24 -31.36 -39.60
N PHE A 475 -28.64 -30.52 -38.78
CA PHE A 475 -27.81 -31.01 -37.65
C PHE A 475 -28.62 -30.96 -36.36
N SER A 476 -28.36 -31.95 -35.49
CA SER A 476 -28.75 -31.91 -34.09
C SER A 476 -27.60 -32.37 -33.21
N CYS A 477 -27.59 -31.97 -31.97
CA CYS A 477 -26.54 -32.33 -31.02
C CYS A 477 -27.12 -32.71 -29.66
N THR A 478 -26.43 -33.63 -28.98
CA THR A 478 -26.74 -34.02 -27.60
C THR A 478 -25.45 -34.21 -26.82
N PHE A 479 -25.54 -33.98 -25.50
CA PHE A 479 -24.43 -34.17 -24.58
C PHE A 479 -24.72 -35.29 -23.58
N ALA A 480 -23.71 -36.09 -23.29
CA ALA A 480 -23.79 -37.14 -22.27
C ALA A 480 -22.46 -37.17 -21.45
N PRO A 481 -22.49 -36.76 -20.16
CA PRO A 481 -23.62 -36.19 -19.40
C PRO A 481 -24.00 -34.77 -19.89
N THR A 482 -25.22 -34.32 -19.59
CA THR A 482 -25.75 -33.00 -19.98
C THR A 482 -25.18 -31.84 -19.14
N SER A 483 -24.56 -32.15 -18.02
CA SER A 483 -23.86 -31.18 -17.16
C SER A 483 -22.71 -31.85 -16.40
N LEU A 484 -21.75 -31.06 -15.97
CA LEU A 484 -20.60 -31.51 -15.18
C LEU A 484 -20.47 -30.65 -13.93
N SER A 485 -20.21 -31.27 -12.78
CA SER A 485 -19.94 -30.55 -11.52
C SER A 485 -18.43 -30.29 -11.37
N LEU A 486 -18.06 -29.02 -11.28
CA LEU A 486 -16.69 -28.58 -11.10
C LEU A 486 -16.45 -28.24 -9.62
N THR A 487 -15.48 -28.89 -8.99
CA THR A 487 -15.29 -28.93 -7.54
C THR A 487 -14.13 -28.02 -7.04
N GLY A 488 -13.54 -27.20 -7.90
CA GLY A 488 -12.46 -26.28 -7.52
C GLY A 488 -11.06 -26.91 -7.45
N ASN A 489 -10.93 -28.19 -7.76
CA ASN A 489 -9.64 -28.90 -7.71
C ASN A 489 -8.83 -28.80 -9.01
N ASN A 490 -9.26 -27.98 -9.98
CA ASN A 490 -8.66 -27.80 -11.31
C ASN A 490 -8.55 -29.07 -12.14
N GLN A 491 -9.27 -30.13 -11.78
CA GLN A 491 -9.28 -31.40 -12.53
C GLN A 491 -10.08 -31.24 -13.81
N GLN A 492 -9.52 -31.75 -14.90
CA GLN A 492 -10.23 -31.82 -16.18
C GLN A 492 -11.46 -32.74 -16.07
N GLN A 493 -12.55 -32.26 -16.63
CA GLN A 493 -13.81 -32.99 -16.74
C GLN A 493 -14.19 -33.08 -18.22
N SER A 494 -14.98 -34.07 -18.60
CA SER A 494 -15.38 -34.23 -20.00
C SER A 494 -16.81 -34.69 -20.16
N THR A 495 -17.42 -34.29 -21.26
CA THR A 495 -18.69 -34.81 -21.76
C THR A 495 -18.55 -35.22 -23.21
N THR A 496 -19.34 -36.17 -23.64
CA THR A 496 -19.40 -36.60 -25.04
C THR A 496 -20.46 -35.80 -25.77
N LEU A 497 -20.08 -35.10 -26.82
CA LEU A 497 -20.98 -34.51 -27.79
C LEU A 497 -21.26 -35.55 -28.89
N THR A 498 -22.53 -35.82 -29.13
CA THR A 498 -23.00 -36.57 -30.31
C THR A 498 -23.63 -35.58 -31.28
N VAL A 499 -23.13 -35.56 -32.51
CA VAL A 499 -23.70 -34.77 -33.60
C VAL A 499 -24.39 -35.72 -34.56
N ASN A 500 -25.69 -35.50 -34.83
CA ASN A 500 -26.46 -36.28 -35.81
C ASN A 500 -26.70 -35.42 -37.05
N VAL A 501 -26.54 -36.00 -38.21
CA VAL A 501 -26.85 -35.40 -39.51
C VAL A 501 -28.04 -36.15 -40.07
N ALA A 502 -29.18 -35.46 -40.22
CA ALA A 502 -30.42 -36.10 -40.68
C ALA A 502 -30.29 -36.69 -42.09
N ALA A 503 -30.77 -37.90 -42.26
CA ALA A 503 -30.99 -38.49 -43.56
C ALA A 503 -32.19 -37.81 -44.24
N THR A 504 -32.18 -37.74 -45.56
CA THR A 504 -33.39 -37.36 -46.31
C THR A 504 -34.49 -38.39 -46.05
N MET A 505 -35.55 -38.03 -45.37
CA MET A 505 -36.77 -38.78 -45.43
C MET A 505 -37.37 -38.63 -46.82
N GLY A 506 -37.29 -39.66 -47.62
CA GLY A 506 -38.06 -39.75 -48.86
C GLY A 506 -39.51 -39.48 -48.52
N SER A 507 -40.08 -38.43 -49.06
CA SER A 507 -41.52 -38.19 -48.98
C SER A 507 -42.23 -39.30 -49.70
N LEU A 508 -42.80 -40.25 -48.96
CA LEU A 508 -43.85 -41.15 -49.48
C LEU A 508 -45.10 -40.26 -49.66
N ILE A 509 -45.27 -39.73 -50.87
CA ILE A 509 -46.54 -39.15 -51.29
C ILE A 509 -47.53 -40.31 -51.42
N PRO A 510 -48.61 -40.41 -50.64
CA PRO A 510 -49.67 -41.31 -50.93
C PRO A 510 -50.40 -40.81 -52.17
N HIS A 511 -50.35 -41.56 -53.27
CA HIS A 511 -51.23 -41.37 -54.41
C HIS A 511 -52.67 -41.47 -53.92
N ARG A 512 -53.40 -40.40 -53.79
CA ARG A 512 -54.85 -40.36 -53.71
C ARG A 512 -55.44 -40.23 -55.11
N LEU A 513 -56.02 -41.27 -55.58
CA LEU A 513 -56.97 -41.32 -56.68
C LEU A 513 -58.26 -40.59 -56.31
N GLY A 514 -58.72 -39.76 -57.23
CA GLY A 514 -60.13 -39.53 -57.50
C GLY A 514 -60.86 -38.38 -56.78
N ALA A 515 -61.28 -37.47 -57.59
CA ALA A 515 -62.18 -36.30 -57.36
C ALA A 515 -63.61 -36.74 -56.91
N PRO A 516 -64.57 -35.85 -56.56
CA PRO A 516 -64.99 -34.72 -57.41
C PRO A 516 -65.33 -33.38 -56.67
N ARG A 517 -65.57 -32.45 -57.52
CA ARG A 517 -65.99 -31.06 -57.48
C ARG A 517 -67.11 -30.66 -56.53
N GLY A 518 -67.03 -29.37 -56.13
CA GLY A 518 -68.17 -28.49 -55.73
C GLY A 518 -67.72 -27.43 -54.73
N PRO A 519 -68.36 -26.27 -54.73
CA PRO A 519 -67.71 -25.02 -55.14
C PRO A 519 -67.55 -24.05 -53.92
N GLU A 520 -66.67 -23.11 -54.21
CA GLU A 520 -66.64 -21.71 -53.74
C GLU A 520 -67.29 -21.34 -52.37
N ILE A 521 -66.56 -20.54 -51.55
CA ILE A 521 -66.98 -19.17 -51.22
C ILE A 521 -65.76 -18.37 -50.68
N PHE A 522 -65.65 -17.19 -51.19
CA PHE A 522 -64.80 -16.08 -50.85
C PHE A 522 -64.93 -15.56 -49.41
N ALA A 523 -63.85 -15.06 -48.84
CA ALA A 523 -63.71 -13.79 -48.11
C ALA A 523 -62.26 -13.70 -47.68
N ALA A 524 -61.45 -12.92 -48.30
CA ALA A 524 -61.25 -11.47 -48.32
C ALA A 524 -60.79 -10.89 -46.98
N LEU A 525 -59.54 -10.49 -47.05
CA LEU A 525 -59.00 -9.17 -46.67
C LEU A 525 -59.12 -8.75 -45.22
N THR A 526 -57.98 -8.41 -44.62
CA THR A 526 -57.45 -7.06 -44.35
C THR A 526 -56.16 -7.23 -43.60
N MET A 527 -55.06 -6.91 -44.10
CA MET A 527 -54.35 -5.61 -44.26
C MET A 527 -54.31 -4.72 -43.01
N PHE A 528 -53.10 -4.59 -42.47
CA PHE A 528 -52.42 -3.34 -42.05
C PHE A 528 -52.97 -2.54 -40.87
N PRO A 529 -52.20 -1.60 -40.37
CA PRO A 529 -50.74 -1.53 -40.08
C PRO A 529 -50.40 -0.90 -38.71
N CYS A 530 -49.14 -0.93 -38.43
CA CYS A 530 -48.28 0.18 -38.01
C CYS A 530 -48.63 1.18 -36.92
N LEU A 531 -47.53 1.63 -36.38
CA LEU A 531 -47.23 2.91 -35.74
C LEU A 531 -47.64 3.02 -34.27
N GLY A 532 -46.69 3.01 -33.40
CA GLY A 532 -45.83 4.13 -33.14
C GLY A 532 -46.40 4.93 -32.00
N PHE A 533 -45.71 4.98 -30.89
CA PHE A 533 -45.73 6.21 -30.11
C PHE A 533 -44.40 6.36 -29.37
N VAL A 534 -43.74 7.43 -29.69
CA VAL A 534 -42.65 8.08 -29.00
C VAL A 534 -43.20 8.63 -27.69
N GLY A 535 -42.60 8.20 -26.60
CA GLY A 535 -42.85 8.80 -25.30
C GLY A 535 -41.57 9.44 -24.79
N PHE A 536 -41.38 10.73 -25.03
CA PHE A 536 -40.42 11.59 -24.36
C PHE A 536 -40.85 11.76 -22.89
N ALA A 537 -39.99 11.39 -21.98
CA ALA A 537 -40.05 11.91 -20.63
C ALA A 537 -38.64 12.37 -20.26
N ALA A 538 -38.50 13.67 -20.28
CA ALA A 538 -37.37 14.40 -19.72
C ALA A 538 -37.38 14.23 -18.19
N PHE A 539 -36.28 13.78 -17.62
CA PHE A 539 -35.98 14.02 -16.20
C PHE A 539 -34.55 14.47 -16.00
N LYS A 540 -34.49 15.64 -15.42
CA LYS A 540 -33.48 16.47 -14.79
C LYS A 540 -32.15 15.81 -14.40
N LYS A 541 -31.11 16.54 -14.77
CA LYS A 541 -29.74 16.52 -14.27
C LYS A 541 -29.64 16.25 -12.75
N ARG A 542 -28.83 15.25 -12.39
CA ARG A 542 -27.99 15.32 -11.19
C ARG A 542 -26.59 14.82 -11.55
N LYS A 543 -25.65 15.72 -11.35
CA LYS A 543 -24.21 15.44 -11.34
C LYS A 543 -23.91 14.45 -10.23
N LEU A 544 -23.19 13.39 -10.55
CA LEU A 544 -22.33 12.70 -9.61
C LEU A 544 -21.03 12.33 -10.33
N LEU A 545 -19.96 12.74 -9.69
CA LEU A 545 -18.58 12.58 -10.10
C LEU A 545 -18.15 11.12 -10.15
N GLY A 546 -17.37 10.83 -11.16
CA GLY A 546 -16.09 10.11 -11.02
C GLY A 546 -16.15 8.65 -10.70
N GLN A 547 -16.04 7.80 -11.71
CA GLN A 547 -15.31 6.55 -11.59
C GLN A 547 -14.64 6.21 -12.93
N ASN A 548 -13.37 5.85 -12.83
CA ASN A 548 -12.50 5.46 -13.91
C ASN A 548 -13.09 4.27 -14.67
N VAL A 549 -13.45 4.50 -15.91
CA VAL A 549 -13.81 3.42 -16.84
C VAL A 549 -12.51 2.93 -17.46
N GLY A 550 -12.06 1.76 -17.01
CA GLY A 550 -11.03 1.01 -17.72
C GLY A 550 -11.47 0.72 -19.14
N LEU A 551 -10.62 1.11 -20.06
CA LEU A 551 -10.80 0.92 -21.51
C LEU A 551 -10.73 -0.58 -21.83
N ILE A 552 -11.90 -1.23 -21.98
CA ILE A 552 -11.99 -2.55 -22.57
C ILE A 552 -11.93 -2.36 -24.07
N VAL A 553 -10.79 -2.68 -24.68
CA VAL A 553 -10.66 -2.77 -26.14
C VAL A 553 -11.39 -4.02 -26.57
N LEU A 554 -12.61 -3.85 -27.07
CA LEU A 554 -13.39 -4.90 -27.70
C LEU A 554 -12.84 -5.09 -29.14
N TRP A 555 -12.04 -6.14 -29.37
CA TRP A 555 -11.70 -6.60 -30.71
C TRP A 555 -12.92 -7.28 -31.33
N VAL A 556 -13.68 -6.56 -32.14
CA VAL A 556 -14.64 -7.16 -33.05
C VAL A 556 -13.87 -7.71 -34.25
N VAL A 557 -13.62 -9.00 -34.27
CA VAL A 557 -13.16 -9.70 -35.47
C VAL A 557 -14.39 -9.89 -36.36
N VAL A 558 -14.55 -9.02 -37.32
CA VAL A 558 -15.48 -9.22 -38.44
C VAL A 558 -14.82 -10.24 -39.38
N SER A 559 -15.16 -11.52 -39.25
CA SER A 559 -14.83 -12.51 -40.25
C SER A 559 -15.78 -12.29 -41.45
N ALA A 560 -15.30 -11.64 -42.49
CA ALA A 560 -15.95 -11.59 -43.78
C ALA A 560 -15.92 -12.99 -44.40
N GLY A 561 -17.00 -13.74 -44.24
CA GLY A 561 -17.21 -14.97 -44.99
C GLY A 561 -17.49 -14.62 -46.48
N ALA A 562 -16.56 -14.97 -47.34
CA ALA A 562 -16.77 -14.90 -48.76
C ALA A 562 -17.88 -15.89 -49.17
N VAL A 563 -19.04 -15.36 -49.51
CA VAL A 563 -20.08 -16.14 -50.19
C VAL A 563 -19.65 -16.29 -51.63
N VAL A 564 -19.10 -17.44 -52.00
CA VAL A 564 -18.99 -17.85 -53.41
C VAL A 564 -20.35 -18.43 -53.81
N GLY A 565 -21.10 -17.61 -54.54
CA GLY A 565 -22.34 -18.08 -55.20
C GLY A 565 -22.03 -19.03 -56.34
N LEU A 566 -22.38 -20.32 -56.15
CA LEU A 566 -22.55 -21.26 -57.24
C LEU A 566 -24.05 -21.44 -57.47
N SER A 567 -24.54 -20.79 -58.53
CA SER A 567 -25.86 -21.04 -59.10
C SER A 567 -25.81 -22.42 -59.80
N GLY A 568 -26.36 -23.46 -59.17
CA GLY A 568 -26.61 -24.77 -59.75
C GLY A 568 -28.08 -25.12 -59.58
N CYS A 569 -28.77 -25.29 -60.69
CA CYS A 569 -30.16 -25.75 -60.77
C CYS A 569 -30.38 -27.10 -60.11
N GLY A 570 -31.46 -27.22 -59.39
CA GLY A 570 -32.24 -28.43 -59.30
C GLY A 570 -31.94 -29.38 -58.14
N GLY A 571 -32.93 -29.51 -57.32
CA GLY A 571 -33.04 -30.59 -56.35
C GLY A 571 -33.24 -30.09 -54.94
N ASN A 572 -34.46 -30.03 -54.47
CA ASN A 572 -34.82 -29.86 -53.05
C ASN A 572 -34.32 -31.07 -52.26
N SER A 573 -33.03 -31.16 -52.00
CA SER A 573 -32.49 -32.17 -51.12
C SER A 573 -32.56 -31.64 -49.68
N ASN A 574 -33.47 -32.17 -48.88
CA ASN A 574 -33.58 -31.90 -47.44
C ASN A 574 -32.41 -32.51 -46.64
N ALA A 575 -31.23 -32.59 -47.23
CA ALA A 575 -30.04 -33.19 -46.60
C ALA A 575 -28.93 -32.13 -46.50
N ALA A 576 -28.11 -32.18 -45.47
CA ALA A 576 -26.92 -31.38 -45.38
C ALA A 576 -25.96 -31.72 -46.52
N PRO A 577 -25.53 -30.76 -47.39
CA PRO A 577 -24.57 -31.06 -48.44
C PRO A 577 -23.26 -31.68 -47.88
N LYS A 578 -22.57 -32.49 -48.71
CA LYS A 578 -21.20 -32.88 -48.37
C LYS A 578 -20.33 -31.65 -48.17
N GLY A 579 -19.54 -31.68 -47.11
CA GLY A 579 -18.68 -30.52 -46.81
C GLY A 579 -18.26 -30.45 -45.35
N SER A 580 -17.52 -29.40 -45.03
CA SER A 580 -17.05 -29.14 -43.68
C SER A 580 -17.92 -28.11 -42.98
N TYR A 581 -18.42 -28.42 -41.83
CA TYR A 581 -19.31 -27.57 -41.01
C TYR A 581 -18.69 -27.35 -39.65
N THR A 582 -18.86 -26.13 -39.10
CA THR A 582 -18.46 -25.80 -37.74
C THR A 582 -19.67 -25.90 -36.83
N VAL A 583 -19.55 -26.66 -35.75
CA VAL A 583 -20.52 -26.78 -34.66
C VAL A 583 -19.94 -26.05 -33.45
N PRO A 584 -20.36 -24.82 -33.19
CA PRO A 584 -19.92 -24.09 -32.00
C PRO A 584 -20.69 -24.54 -30.78
N VAL A 585 -19.99 -24.84 -29.71
CA VAL A 585 -20.55 -25.25 -28.42
C VAL A 585 -20.20 -24.20 -27.36
N THR A 586 -21.22 -23.67 -26.72
CA THR A 586 -21.06 -22.77 -25.57
C THR A 586 -21.15 -23.59 -24.28
N VAL A 587 -20.17 -23.43 -23.44
CA VAL A 587 -20.12 -23.94 -22.07
C VAL A 587 -20.42 -22.80 -21.13
N THR A 588 -21.40 -22.94 -20.26
CA THR A 588 -21.78 -21.91 -19.27
C THR A 588 -21.68 -22.48 -17.87
N ALA A 589 -20.95 -21.77 -16.98
CA ALA A 589 -20.88 -22.13 -15.56
C ALA A 589 -20.68 -20.84 -14.72
N ASN A 590 -21.48 -20.62 -13.69
CA ASN A 590 -21.42 -19.46 -12.78
C ASN A 590 -21.29 -18.11 -13.52
N GLY A 591 -22.04 -17.92 -14.61
CA GLY A 591 -21.99 -16.68 -15.40
C GLY A 591 -20.76 -16.54 -16.31
N SER A 592 -19.77 -17.41 -16.22
CA SER A 592 -18.65 -17.48 -17.17
C SER A 592 -19.04 -18.34 -18.37
N THR A 593 -18.62 -17.93 -19.56
CA THR A 593 -18.86 -18.66 -20.81
C THR A 593 -17.53 -18.96 -21.50
N SER A 594 -17.43 -20.16 -22.06
CA SER A 594 -16.34 -20.57 -22.95
C SER A 594 -16.94 -21.19 -24.22
N THR A 595 -16.32 -20.96 -25.35
CA THR A 595 -16.78 -21.54 -26.62
C THR A 595 -15.72 -22.45 -27.20
N ALA A 596 -16.14 -23.65 -27.61
CA ALA A 596 -15.34 -24.61 -28.35
C ALA A 596 -15.99 -24.93 -29.70
N ASN A 597 -15.19 -25.02 -30.75
CA ASN A 597 -15.65 -25.33 -32.10
C ASN A 597 -15.28 -26.75 -32.48
N LEU A 598 -16.27 -27.56 -32.94
CA LEU A 598 -16.04 -28.85 -33.53
C LEU A 598 -16.22 -28.76 -35.06
N THR A 599 -15.25 -29.25 -35.80
CA THR A 599 -15.39 -29.39 -37.24
C THR A 599 -16.08 -30.74 -37.56
N VAL A 600 -17.18 -30.69 -38.30
CA VAL A 600 -17.91 -31.90 -38.74
C VAL A 600 -17.80 -32.00 -40.26
N VAL A 601 -17.19 -33.04 -40.76
CA VAL A 601 -17.05 -33.32 -42.18
C VAL A 601 -18.12 -34.34 -42.59
N VAL A 602 -19.08 -33.87 -43.37
CA VAL A 602 -20.16 -34.72 -43.93
C VAL A 602 -19.68 -35.40 -45.21
N GLN A 603 -19.68 -36.75 -45.22
CA GLN A 603 -19.17 -37.57 -46.30
C GLN A 603 -20.27 -38.27 -47.10
#